data_039c67b9685bbb541cf5e72d09bbf445
#
_entry.id   039c67b9685bbb541cf5e72d09bbf445
#
_cell.length_a   1.000
_cell.length_b   1.000
_cell.length_c   1.000
_cell.angle_alpha   90.00
_cell.angle_beta   90.00
_cell.angle_gamma   90.00
#
_symmetry.space_group_name_H-M   'P 1'
#
loop_
_entity.id
_entity.type
_entity.pdbx_description
1 polymer ?
#
loop_
_entity_poly.entity_id
_entity_poly.type
_entity_poly.pdbx_seq_one_letter_code
_entity_poly.pdbx_strand_id
1 'polypeptide(L)'
;MNQSPELSVPGTLRRGGKKNDEREYIEGGRDLLKYMCRALGLDNLGNSRVLDMGCGTKFSQAILNYDIPIGEYIGVDVYKEMIDFLNASITDPRFSFYQIDTHNDMYNPDGEPLSGTTQLPVEAYSCDVICLFSVFTHLAPTDYTNMLQLMRRYAADDAKLLYTLYLDEPSNNGHGLIEQIALESGKPHVPSGEPFRDAFPGKPLQWAVYSREYALELIQGSGWQVEEICLPNEWAQHHIICRPD
;
A
#
# COMPACT_ATOMS: atom_id res chain seq x y z
N MET A 1 8.87 11.48 30.94
CA MET A 1 8.36 11.10 29.63
C MET A 1 9.55 11.07 28.71
N ASN A 2 10.08 9.91 28.38
CA ASN A 2 11.12 9.79 27.36
C ASN A 2 10.43 10.05 26.02
N GLN A 3 10.70 11.19 25.39
CA GLN A 3 10.37 11.38 23.98
C GLN A 3 11.12 10.31 23.19
N SER A 4 10.42 9.49 22.44
CA SER A 4 11.06 8.62 21.45
C SER A 4 11.91 9.51 20.53
N PRO A 5 13.12 9.09 20.16
CA PRO A 5 13.95 9.91 19.28
C PRO A 5 13.21 10.15 17.96
N GLU A 6 13.22 11.39 17.50
CA GLU A 6 12.64 11.78 16.22
C GLU A 6 13.34 11.00 15.09
N LEU A 7 12.58 10.25 14.31
CA LEU A 7 13.12 9.48 13.19
C LEU A 7 13.30 10.41 11.98
N SER A 8 14.55 10.64 11.58
CA SER A 8 14.88 11.30 10.31
C SER A 8 15.27 10.26 9.27
N VAL A 9 14.61 10.30 8.11
CA VAL A 9 14.81 9.35 7.00
C VAL A 9 15.61 10.02 5.89
N PRO A 10 16.71 9.42 5.39
CA PRO A 10 17.44 9.95 4.24
C PRO A 10 16.51 10.13 3.02
N GLY A 11 16.66 11.24 2.30
CA GLY A 11 15.85 11.53 1.12
C GLY A 11 15.87 10.43 0.04
N THR A 12 16.98 9.70 -0.05
CA THR A 12 17.15 8.55 -0.96
C THR A 12 16.27 7.36 -0.60
N LEU A 13 15.84 7.22 0.65
CA LEU A 13 14.97 6.15 1.14
C LEU A 13 13.49 6.55 1.19
N ARG A 14 13.16 7.83 1.05
CA ARG A 14 11.76 8.27 1.00
C ARG A 14 11.15 7.93 -0.36
N ARG A 15 9.91 7.45 -0.38
CA ARG A 15 9.17 7.04 -1.59
C ARG A 15 7.83 7.74 -1.70
N GLY A 16 7.31 7.79 -2.93
CA GLY A 16 6.01 8.40 -3.21
C GLY A 16 6.03 9.93 -3.24
N GLY A 17 4.87 10.52 -3.16
CA GLY A 17 4.68 11.97 -3.18
C GLY A 17 5.33 12.68 -1.98
N LYS A 18 5.77 13.94 -2.21
CA LYS A 18 6.38 14.83 -1.20
C LYS A 18 7.72 14.33 -0.62
N LYS A 19 8.36 13.33 -1.25
CA LYS A 19 9.61 12.72 -0.76
C LYS A 19 10.79 13.69 -0.64
N ASN A 20 10.76 14.82 -1.35
CA ASN A 20 11.83 15.83 -1.36
C ASN A 20 11.76 16.80 -0.20
N ASP A 21 10.61 16.91 0.47
CA ASP A 21 10.42 17.71 1.69
C ASP A 21 10.06 16.76 2.84
N GLU A 22 10.94 16.66 3.82
CA GLU A 22 10.78 15.74 4.95
C GLU A 22 9.56 16.06 5.81
N ARG A 23 9.33 17.35 6.05
CA ARG A 23 8.18 17.79 6.85
C ARG A 23 6.87 17.44 6.16
N GLU A 24 6.73 17.81 4.88
CA GLU A 24 5.53 17.45 4.10
C GLU A 24 5.35 15.93 3.93
N TYR A 25 6.46 15.20 3.89
CA TYR A 25 6.45 13.74 3.83
C TYR A 25 5.86 13.12 5.10
N ILE A 26 6.30 13.59 6.27
CA ILE A 26 5.82 13.14 7.59
C ILE A 26 4.35 13.55 7.80
N GLU A 27 4.02 14.81 7.49
CA GLU A 27 2.64 15.31 7.56
C GLU A 27 1.70 14.49 6.67
N GLY A 28 2.11 14.16 5.44
CA GLY A 28 1.38 13.29 4.54
C GLY A 28 1.17 11.87 5.10
N GLY A 29 2.16 11.33 5.81
CA GLY A 29 2.03 10.03 6.51
C GLY A 29 0.99 10.08 7.62
N ARG A 30 1.06 11.11 8.47
CA ARG A 30 0.06 11.35 9.52
C ARG A 30 -1.36 11.47 8.97
N ASP A 31 -1.53 12.21 7.87
CA ASP A 31 -2.85 12.46 7.30
C ASP A 31 -3.42 11.19 6.63
N LEU A 32 -2.56 10.37 6.00
CA LEU A 32 -2.95 9.05 5.50
C LEU A 32 -3.34 8.08 6.62
N LEU A 33 -2.62 8.05 7.74
CA LEU A 33 -2.98 7.24 8.91
C LEU A 33 -4.34 7.66 9.50
N LYS A 34 -4.59 8.97 9.61
CA LYS A 34 -5.90 9.49 10.03
C LYS A 34 -7.01 9.12 9.05
N TYR A 35 -6.72 9.20 7.75
CA TYR A 35 -7.65 8.78 6.71
C TYR A 35 -7.97 7.29 6.85
N MET A 36 -6.95 6.43 6.98
CA MET A 36 -7.11 5.00 7.16
C MET A 36 -7.98 4.66 8.38
N CYS A 37 -7.70 5.26 9.54
CA CYS A 37 -8.54 5.07 10.73
C CYS A 37 -10.01 5.42 10.45
N ARG A 38 -10.28 6.57 9.86
CA ARG A 38 -11.66 6.99 9.52
C ARG A 38 -12.33 6.03 8.54
N ALA A 39 -11.63 5.64 7.47
CA ALA A 39 -12.14 4.74 6.45
C ALA A 39 -12.46 3.34 7.00
N LEU A 40 -11.68 2.87 7.98
CA LEU A 40 -11.89 1.59 8.64
C LEU A 40 -12.83 1.66 9.86
N GLY A 41 -13.36 2.84 10.20
CA GLY A 41 -14.22 3.03 11.36
C GLY A 41 -13.50 2.87 12.70
N LEU A 42 -12.20 3.17 12.75
CA LEU A 42 -11.36 3.07 13.94
C LEU A 42 -11.11 4.45 14.57
N ASP A 43 -11.17 4.56 15.87
CA ASP A 43 -10.80 5.78 16.60
C ASP A 43 -9.28 6.04 16.49
N ASN A 44 -8.47 4.99 16.61
CA ASN A 44 -7.02 5.00 16.49
C ASN A 44 -6.49 3.57 16.32
N LEU A 45 -5.17 3.40 16.22
CA LEU A 45 -4.49 2.11 16.06
C LEU A 45 -3.86 1.57 17.36
N GLY A 46 -4.12 2.19 18.50
CA GLY A 46 -3.45 1.89 19.77
C GLY A 46 -3.62 0.46 20.28
N ASN A 47 -4.67 -0.23 19.85
CA ASN A 47 -4.95 -1.63 20.20
C ASN A 47 -4.85 -2.56 18.98
N SER A 48 -4.37 -2.06 17.83
CA SER A 48 -4.33 -2.83 16.60
C SER A 48 -2.93 -3.35 16.32
N ARG A 49 -2.86 -4.56 15.80
CA ARG A 49 -1.70 -5.14 15.15
C ARG A 49 -1.82 -4.86 13.65
N VAL A 50 -0.97 -3.98 13.15
CA VAL A 50 -1.02 -3.47 11.78
C VAL A 50 0.06 -4.13 10.93
N LEU A 51 -0.33 -4.74 9.79
CA LEU A 51 0.57 -5.20 8.75
C LEU A 51 0.54 -4.20 7.59
N ASP A 52 1.66 -3.53 7.35
CA ASP A 52 1.85 -2.58 6.26
C ASP A 52 2.75 -3.22 5.18
N MET A 53 2.13 -3.66 4.09
CA MET A 53 2.82 -4.30 2.97
C MET A 53 3.18 -3.27 1.90
N GLY A 54 4.48 -3.17 1.57
CA GLY A 54 5.03 -2.04 0.82
C GLY A 54 5.16 -0.82 1.73
N CYS A 55 5.64 -1.04 2.95
CA CYS A 55 5.55 -0.08 4.05
C CYS A 55 6.29 1.23 3.79
N GLY A 56 7.31 1.24 2.94
CA GLY A 56 8.14 2.42 2.80
C GLY A 56 8.66 2.89 4.16
N THR A 57 8.81 4.20 4.32
CA THR A 57 9.24 4.81 5.60
C THR A 57 8.22 5.81 6.16
N LYS A 58 7.17 6.08 5.40
CA LYS A 58 6.27 7.22 5.68
C LYS A 58 5.46 7.03 6.96
N PHE A 59 4.87 5.85 7.15
CA PHE A 59 4.03 5.60 8.34
C PHE A 59 4.86 5.45 9.60
N SER A 60 5.94 4.67 9.56
CA SER A 60 6.84 4.52 10.71
C SER A 60 7.40 5.88 11.16
N GLN A 61 7.82 6.73 10.22
CA GLN A 61 8.29 8.08 10.51
C GLN A 61 7.18 8.97 11.12
N ALA A 62 5.97 8.93 10.57
CA ALA A 62 4.85 9.72 11.10
C ALA A 62 4.41 9.23 12.49
N ILE A 63 4.34 7.90 12.71
CA ILE A 63 3.96 7.33 14.00
C ILE A 63 4.92 7.78 15.10
N LEU A 64 6.23 7.67 14.86
CA LEU A 64 7.25 8.03 15.85
C LEU A 64 7.31 9.55 16.10
N ASN A 65 7.28 10.35 15.03
CA ASN A 65 7.48 11.81 15.17
C ASN A 65 6.25 12.55 15.69
N TYR A 66 5.05 11.97 15.55
CA TYR A 66 3.80 12.54 16.08
C TYR A 66 3.23 11.77 17.26
N ASP A 67 3.95 10.77 17.80
CA ASP A 67 3.50 9.90 18.89
C ASP A 67 2.07 9.33 18.63
N ILE A 68 1.86 8.84 17.40
CA ILE A 68 0.56 8.28 16.99
C ILE A 68 0.35 6.95 17.72
N PRO A 69 -0.79 6.74 18.40
CA PRO A 69 -1.08 5.47 19.06
C PRO A 69 -1.07 4.29 18.09
N ILE A 70 -0.25 3.28 18.39
CA ILE A 70 -0.17 2.01 17.65
C ILE A 70 0.08 0.87 18.64
N GLY A 71 -0.63 -0.25 18.51
CA GLY A 71 -0.38 -1.45 19.30
C GLY A 71 0.88 -2.17 18.84
N GLU A 72 0.90 -2.64 17.61
CA GLU A 72 2.05 -3.22 16.94
C GLU A 72 2.06 -2.81 15.47
N TYR A 73 3.22 -2.51 14.92
CA TYR A 73 3.43 -2.17 13.52
C TYR A 73 4.42 -3.12 12.88
N ILE A 74 3.97 -3.85 11.88
CA ILE A 74 4.75 -4.79 11.09
C ILE A 74 4.88 -4.22 9.68
N GLY A 75 6.06 -3.69 9.36
CA GLY A 75 6.38 -3.18 8.03
C GLY A 75 7.03 -4.26 7.17
N VAL A 76 6.54 -4.48 5.97
CA VAL A 76 7.13 -5.41 4.99
C VAL A 76 7.37 -4.68 3.68
N ASP A 77 8.54 -4.83 3.10
CA ASP A 77 8.88 -4.22 1.82
C ASP A 77 9.89 -5.10 1.05
N VAL A 78 9.94 -4.94 -0.27
CA VAL A 78 10.93 -5.61 -1.13
C VAL A 78 12.28 -4.91 -1.11
N TYR A 79 12.32 -3.62 -0.75
CA TYR A 79 13.52 -2.79 -0.80
C TYR A 79 14.42 -3.00 0.43
N LYS A 80 15.38 -3.90 0.29
CA LYS A 80 16.26 -4.36 1.38
C LYS A 80 16.98 -3.22 2.11
N GLU A 81 17.59 -2.29 1.40
CA GLU A 81 18.36 -1.19 2.00
C GLU A 81 17.50 -0.33 2.95
N MET A 82 16.23 -0.12 2.58
CA MET A 82 15.28 0.62 3.39
C MET A 82 14.89 -0.16 4.64
N ILE A 83 14.65 -1.47 4.52
CA ILE A 83 14.34 -2.34 5.67
C ILE A 83 15.53 -2.40 6.64
N ASP A 84 16.76 -2.54 6.11
CA ASP A 84 17.97 -2.50 6.93
C ASP A 84 18.11 -1.17 7.71
N PHE A 85 17.80 -0.05 7.04
CA PHE A 85 17.80 1.27 7.69
C PHE A 85 16.74 1.35 8.81
N LEU A 86 15.52 0.90 8.57
CA LEU A 86 14.45 0.94 9.57
C LEU A 86 14.79 0.08 10.79
N ASN A 87 15.30 -1.14 10.58
CA ASN A 87 15.73 -2.03 11.66
C ASN A 87 16.91 -1.46 12.46
N ALA A 88 17.82 -0.72 11.82
CA ALA A 88 18.94 -0.09 12.52
C ALA A 88 18.54 1.19 13.29
N SER A 89 17.52 1.90 12.83
CA SER A 89 17.14 3.22 13.35
C SER A 89 16.01 3.18 14.38
N ILE A 90 15.13 2.17 14.32
CA ILE A 90 13.95 2.07 15.18
C ILE A 90 14.16 0.97 16.21
N THR A 91 14.24 1.35 17.48
CA THR A 91 14.42 0.44 18.63
C THR A 91 13.16 0.27 19.47
N ASP A 92 12.06 0.91 19.08
CA ASP A 92 10.76 0.79 19.74
C ASP A 92 10.22 -0.65 19.53
N PRO A 93 9.96 -1.42 20.60
CA PRO A 93 9.56 -2.82 20.50
C PRO A 93 8.20 -3.04 19.83
N ARG A 94 7.41 -1.99 19.62
CA ARG A 94 6.16 -2.06 18.88
C ARG A 94 6.38 -2.24 17.38
N PHE A 95 7.59 -2.02 16.86
CA PHE A 95 7.90 -2.07 15.44
C PHE A 95 8.73 -3.30 15.07
N SER A 96 8.36 -3.93 13.97
CA SER A 96 9.14 -4.99 13.33
C SER A 96 9.16 -4.76 11.82
N PHE A 97 10.32 -4.95 11.19
CA PHE A 97 10.47 -4.74 9.75
C PHE A 97 11.09 -5.96 9.08
N TYR A 98 10.51 -6.39 7.97
CA TYR A 98 10.94 -7.57 7.25
C TYR A 98 11.07 -7.29 5.75
N GLN A 99 12.15 -7.75 5.16
CA GLN A 99 12.25 -7.83 3.71
C GLN A 99 11.48 -9.04 3.21
N ILE A 100 10.70 -8.86 2.14
CA ILE A 100 10.17 -9.94 1.33
C ILE A 100 10.95 -10.00 0.01
N ASP A 101 11.51 -11.18 -0.30
CA ASP A 101 12.30 -11.37 -1.52
C ASP A 101 11.37 -11.71 -2.71
N THR A 102 10.45 -10.79 -3.03
CA THR A 102 9.61 -10.91 -4.21
C THR A 102 10.07 -9.94 -5.29
N HIS A 103 9.93 -10.38 -6.56
CA HIS A 103 10.30 -9.59 -7.71
C HIS A 103 9.56 -8.24 -7.76
N ASN A 104 10.31 -7.19 -8.00
CA ASN A 104 9.80 -5.86 -8.31
C ASN A 104 10.78 -5.15 -9.23
N ASP A 105 10.35 -4.77 -10.42
CA ASP A 105 11.20 -4.18 -11.46
C ASP A 105 12.02 -2.95 -10.99
N MET A 106 11.53 -2.23 -9.97
CA MET A 106 12.17 -0.99 -9.50
C MET A 106 13.08 -1.17 -8.29
N TYR A 107 12.76 -2.11 -7.40
CA TYR A 107 13.39 -2.20 -6.07
C TYR A 107 14.01 -3.56 -5.76
N ASN A 108 13.58 -4.62 -6.45
CA ASN A 108 14.10 -5.98 -6.28
C ASN A 108 13.98 -6.77 -7.60
N PRO A 109 14.73 -6.40 -8.66
CA PRO A 109 14.58 -7.01 -9.98
C PRO A 109 15.00 -8.49 -10.02
N ASP A 110 15.83 -8.92 -9.10
CA ASP A 110 16.33 -10.30 -8.99
C ASP A 110 15.50 -11.16 -8.00
N GLY A 111 14.42 -10.60 -7.42
CA GLY A 111 13.57 -11.30 -6.47
C GLY A 111 12.72 -12.41 -7.11
N GLU A 112 12.26 -13.33 -6.27
CA GLU A 112 11.43 -14.45 -6.70
C GLU A 112 10.01 -13.99 -7.07
N PRO A 113 9.34 -14.63 -8.05
CA PRO A 113 7.96 -14.31 -8.37
C PRO A 113 7.02 -14.45 -7.16
N LEU A 114 6.12 -13.49 -6.97
CA LEU A 114 5.07 -13.61 -5.97
C LEU A 114 4.18 -14.82 -6.28
N SER A 115 4.03 -15.72 -5.34
CA SER A 115 3.32 -16.97 -5.53
C SER A 115 2.49 -17.39 -4.31
N GLY A 116 1.66 -18.42 -4.48
CA GLY A 116 0.90 -19.02 -3.37
C GLY A 116 1.76 -19.61 -2.26
N THR A 117 3.06 -19.85 -2.48
CA THR A 117 4.01 -20.34 -1.47
C THR A 117 4.78 -19.24 -0.76
N THR A 118 4.67 -17.99 -1.20
CA THR A 118 5.32 -16.84 -0.54
C THR A 118 4.81 -16.72 0.90
N GLN A 119 5.72 -16.50 1.85
CA GLN A 119 5.41 -16.39 3.29
C GLN A 119 6.06 -15.15 3.89
N LEU A 120 5.43 -14.58 4.90
CA LEU A 120 6.00 -13.54 5.76
C LEU A 120 6.40 -14.17 7.10
N PRO A 121 7.43 -13.65 7.78
CA PRO A 121 7.79 -14.08 9.14
C PRO A 121 6.85 -13.45 10.19
N VAL A 122 5.56 -13.58 9.97
CA VAL A 122 4.46 -13.03 10.77
C VAL A 122 3.56 -14.19 11.16
N GLU A 123 3.00 -14.15 12.34
CA GLU A 123 2.04 -15.15 12.81
C GLU A 123 0.78 -15.11 11.95
N ALA A 124 0.29 -16.27 11.52
CA ALA A 124 -0.93 -16.37 10.74
C ALA A 124 -2.16 -15.94 11.57
N TYR A 125 -3.16 -15.35 10.91
CA TYR A 125 -4.43 -14.94 11.52
C TYR A 125 -4.29 -13.99 12.72
N SER A 126 -3.29 -13.09 12.69
CA SER A 126 -2.95 -12.29 13.86
C SER A 126 -3.04 -10.77 13.65
N CYS A 127 -3.23 -10.29 12.42
CA CYS A 127 -3.26 -8.87 12.13
C CYS A 127 -4.70 -8.34 12.07
N ASP A 128 -4.98 -7.27 12.81
CA ASP A 128 -6.29 -6.61 12.88
C ASP A 128 -6.51 -5.67 11.69
N VAL A 129 -5.43 -5.02 11.26
CA VAL A 129 -5.43 -4.08 10.13
C VAL A 129 -4.32 -4.46 9.17
N ILE A 130 -4.66 -4.57 7.89
CA ILE A 130 -3.70 -4.77 6.81
C ILE A 130 -3.84 -3.62 5.83
N CYS A 131 -2.73 -2.99 5.45
CA CYS A 131 -2.77 -1.89 4.50
C CYS A 131 -1.69 -2.02 3.41
N LEU A 132 -2.04 -1.58 2.18
CA LEU A 132 -1.16 -1.57 1.02
C LEU A 132 -1.37 -0.28 0.22
N PHE A 133 -0.59 0.76 0.53
CA PHE A 133 -0.68 2.02 -0.19
C PHE A 133 0.27 2.05 -1.39
N SER A 134 -0.29 2.25 -2.58
CA SER A 134 0.46 2.29 -3.85
C SER A 134 1.26 1.02 -4.16
N VAL A 135 0.78 -0.15 -3.73
CA VAL A 135 1.36 -1.47 -4.07
C VAL A 135 0.63 -2.07 -5.26
N PHE A 136 -0.70 -2.19 -5.21
CA PHE A 136 -1.51 -2.75 -6.29
C PHE A 136 -1.42 -1.95 -7.59
N THR A 137 -1.03 -0.69 -7.52
CA THR A 137 -0.74 0.15 -8.68
C THR A 137 0.45 -0.33 -9.52
N HIS A 138 1.19 -1.32 -9.04
CA HIS A 138 2.36 -1.92 -9.68
C HIS A 138 2.21 -3.44 -9.90
N LEU A 139 1.04 -4.02 -9.63
CA LEU A 139 0.82 -5.46 -9.76
C LEU A 139 0.02 -5.78 -11.02
N ALA A 140 0.46 -6.81 -11.75
CA ALA A 140 -0.31 -7.44 -12.82
C ALA A 140 -1.42 -8.35 -12.22
N PRO A 141 -2.44 -8.77 -13.00
CA PRO A 141 -3.59 -9.51 -12.47
C PRO A 141 -3.26 -10.76 -11.64
N THR A 142 -2.26 -11.53 -12.04
CA THR A 142 -1.80 -12.71 -11.29
C THR A 142 -1.24 -12.33 -9.94
N ASP A 143 -0.38 -11.30 -9.89
CA ASP A 143 0.22 -10.82 -8.65
C ASP A 143 -0.80 -10.13 -7.75
N TYR A 144 -1.80 -9.47 -8.35
CA TYR A 144 -2.95 -8.91 -7.62
C TYR A 144 -3.64 -10.01 -6.79
N THR A 145 -4.02 -11.13 -7.43
CA THR A 145 -4.70 -12.24 -6.74
C THR A 145 -3.78 -12.91 -5.71
N ASN A 146 -2.52 -13.16 -6.07
CA ASN A 146 -1.53 -13.73 -5.15
C ASN A 146 -1.30 -12.87 -3.92
N MET A 147 -1.27 -11.54 -4.08
CA MET A 147 -1.12 -10.59 -2.98
C MET A 147 -2.31 -10.62 -2.03
N LEU A 148 -3.54 -10.63 -2.55
CA LEU A 148 -4.74 -10.74 -1.72
C LEU A 148 -4.75 -12.04 -0.90
N GLN A 149 -4.41 -13.17 -1.54
CA GLN A 149 -4.31 -14.47 -0.87
C GLN A 149 -3.19 -14.50 0.17
N LEU A 150 -2.06 -13.83 -0.10
CA LEU A 150 -0.98 -13.68 0.86
C LEU A 150 -1.46 -12.90 2.09
N MET A 151 -2.11 -11.76 1.90
CA MET A 151 -2.62 -10.94 3.00
C MET A 151 -3.68 -11.68 3.82
N ARG A 152 -4.54 -12.47 3.18
CA ARG A 152 -5.60 -13.23 3.89
C ARG A 152 -5.05 -14.21 4.92
N ARG A 153 -3.88 -14.78 4.68
CA ARG A 153 -3.24 -15.71 5.63
C ARG A 153 -2.84 -15.06 6.96
N TYR A 154 -2.64 -13.77 6.99
CA TYR A 154 -2.23 -13.03 8.18
C TYR A 154 -3.36 -12.24 8.84
N ALA A 155 -4.50 -12.13 8.18
CA ALA A 155 -5.68 -11.43 8.67
C ALA A 155 -6.36 -12.21 9.79
N ALA A 156 -6.64 -11.58 10.93
CA ALA A 156 -7.54 -12.08 11.95
C ALA A 156 -8.98 -12.23 11.38
N ASP A 157 -9.87 -12.89 12.09
CA ASP A 157 -11.23 -13.17 11.61
C ASP A 157 -12.05 -11.90 11.36
N ASP A 158 -11.81 -10.84 12.13
CA ASP A 158 -12.48 -9.53 12.05
C ASP A 158 -11.56 -8.43 11.48
N ALA A 159 -10.47 -8.83 10.83
CA ALA A 159 -9.51 -7.89 10.26
C ALA A 159 -10.13 -6.98 9.21
N LYS A 160 -9.50 -5.83 9.03
CA LYS A 160 -9.79 -4.91 7.93
C LYS A 160 -8.57 -4.83 6.99
N LEU A 161 -8.85 -4.95 5.69
CA LEU A 161 -7.87 -4.70 4.64
C LEU A 161 -8.21 -3.38 3.95
N LEU A 162 -7.23 -2.48 3.83
CA LEU A 162 -7.32 -1.29 2.99
C LEU A 162 -6.16 -1.27 2.00
N TYR A 163 -6.48 -1.18 0.71
CA TYR A 163 -5.45 -1.01 -0.31
C TYR A 163 -5.86 0.00 -1.38
N THR A 164 -4.88 0.53 -2.11
CA THR A 164 -5.12 1.52 -3.15
C THR A 164 -4.90 0.94 -4.54
N LEU A 165 -5.76 1.36 -5.48
CA LEU A 165 -5.78 0.87 -6.85
C LEU A 165 -6.19 1.97 -7.83
N TYR A 166 -5.67 1.92 -9.07
CA TYR A 166 -6.21 2.72 -10.16
C TYR A 166 -7.38 1.97 -10.80
N LEU A 167 -8.61 2.50 -10.61
CA LEU A 167 -9.77 2.05 -11.37
C LEU A 167 -10.03 3.00 -12.54
N ASP A 168 -10.35 2.40 -13.68
CA ASP A 168 -10.64 3.13 -14.92
C ASP A 168 -12.10 3.57 -14.91
N GLU A 169 -12.36 4.71 -14.31
CA GLU A 169 -13.69 5.28 -14.17
C GLU A 169 -13.77 6.69 -14.80
N PRO A 170 -14.92 7.05 -15.38
CA PRO A 170 -15.12 8.38 -15.93
C PRO A 170 -14.92 9.47 -14.85
N SER A 171 -14.20 10.52 -15.20
CA SER A 171 -14.16 11.76 -14.44
C SER A 171 -15.38 12.63 -14.76
N ASN A 172 -15.52 13.77 -14.07
CA ASN A 172 -16.57 14.76 -14.33
C ASN A 172 -16.58 15.30 -15.77
N ASN A 173 -15.48 15.15 -16.52
CA ASN A 173 -15.36 15.58 -17.91
C ASN A 173 -15.55 14.43 -18.92
N GLY A 174 -16.01 13.25 -18.49
CA GLY A 174 -16.25 12.09 -19.35
C GLY A 174 -15.00 11.28 -19.73
N HIS A 175 -13.82 11.69 -19.27
CA HIS A 175 -12.58 10.94 -19.43
C HIS A 175 -12.27 10.18 -18.13
N GLY A 176 -11.61 9.03 -18.25
CA GLY A 176 -11.05 8.34 -17.09
C GLY A 176 -9.99 9.21 -16.38
N LEU A 177 -9.88 9.13 -15.07
CA LEU A 177 -8.91 9.92 -14.30
C LEU A 177 -7.47 9.71 -14.79
N ILE A 178 -7.13 8.49 -15.20
CA ILE A 178 -5.80 8.14 -15.72
C ILE A 178 -5.57 8.79 -17.08
N GLU A 179 -6.58 8.80 -17.96
CA GLU A 179 -6.49 9.49 -19.25
C GLU A 179 -6.35 10.99 -19.08
N GLN A 180 -7.08 11.58 -18.16
CA GLN A 180 -6.95 13.00 -17.85
C GLN A 180 -5.51 13.35 -17.41
N ILE A 181 -4.93 12.58 -16.48
CA ILE A 181 -3.55 12.76 -16.02
C ILE A 181 -2.56 12.58 -17.19
N ALA A 182 -2.78 11.58 -18.06
CA ALA A 182 -1.93 11.33 -19.22
C ALA A 182 -1.98 12.49 -20.21
N LEU A 183 -3.17 13.00 -20.51
CA LEU A 183 -3.36 14.16 -21.40
C LEU A 183 -2.68 15.40 -20.82
N GLU A 184 -2.88 15.71 -19.55
CA GLU A 184 -2.27 16.86 -18.87
C GLU A 184 -0.73 16.75 -18.84
N SER A 185 -0.19 15.52 -18.68
CA SER A 185 1.26 15.28 -18.67
C SER A 185 1.90 15.23 -20.05
N GLY A 186 1.11 15.15 -21.13
CA GLY A 186 1.58 14.98 -22.51
C GLY A 186 2.31 13.65 -22.78
N LYS A 187 2.12 12.63 -21.93
CA LYS A 187 2.79 11.32 -22.06
C LYS A 187 1.99 10.39 -22.96
N PRO A 188 2.68 9.56 -23.79
CA PRO A 188 2.02 8.45 -24.46
C PRO A 188 1.36 7.52 -23.43
N HIS A 189 0.13 7.13 -23.66
CA HIS A 189 -0.63 6.26 -22.77
C HIS A 189 -1.49 5.28 -23.57
N VAL A 190 -1.91 4.19 -22.91
CA VAL A 190 -2.89 3.25 -23.44
C VAL A 190 -4.28 3.72 -23.03
N PRO A 191 -5.21 3.94 -23.98
CA PRO A 191 -6.58 4.37 -23.68
C PRO A 191 -7.36 3.36 -22.85
N SER A 192 -8.45 3.83 -22.22
CA SER A 192 -9.45 2.98 -21.55
C SER A 192 -10.10 1.98 -22.51
N GLY A 193 -10.62 0.89 -21.94
CA GLY A 193 -11.42 -0.10 -22.69
C GLY A 193 -11.05 -1.55 -22.44
N GLU A 194 -9.87 -1.81 -21.88
CA GLU A 194 -9.44 -3.15 -21.52
C GLU A 194 -9.68 -3.40 -20.02
N PRO A 195 -9.97 -4.67 -19.62
CA PRO A 195 -10.13 -5.01 -18.20
C PRO A 195 -8.91 -4.68 -17.35
N PHE A 196 -7.71 -4.83 -17.93
CA PHE A 196 -6.44 -4.46 -17.35
C PHE A 196 -5.54 -3.80 -18.40
N ARG A 197 -4.79 -2.78 -18.00
CA ARG A 197 -3.75 -2.16 -18.84
C ARG A 197 -2.58 -1.63 -18.03
N ASP A 198 -1.39 -1.68 -18.61
CA ASP A 198 -0.30 -0.79 -18.20
C ASP A 198 -0.53 0.56 -18.89
N ALA A 199 -0.86 1.59 -18.12
CA ALA A 199 -1.20 2.90 -18.68
C ALA A 199 -0.04 3.55 -19.45
N PHE A 200 1.21 3.21 -19.10
CA PHE A 200 2.43 3.76 -19.72
C PHE A 200 3.40 2.66 -20.15
N PRO A 201 3.07 1.91 -21.20
CA PRO A 201 3.84 0.75 -21.62
C PRO A 201 5.30 1.10 -22.01
N GLY A 202 6.19 0.13 -21.89
CA GLY A 202 7.61 0.26 -22.21
C GLY A 202 8.49 0.75 -21.06
N LYS A 203 7.96 0.74 -19.83
CA LYS A 203 8.67 0.99 -18.56
C LYS A 203 8.35 -0.15 -17.60
N PRO A 204 9.04 -0.26 -16.45
CA PRO A 204 8.51 -1.08 -15.35
C PRO A 204 7.04 -0.76 -15.10
N LEU A 205 6.22 -1.78 -14.82
CA LEU A 205 4.79 -1.60 -14.55
C LEU A 205 4.59 -0.62 -13.40
N GLN A 206 4.28 0.62 -13.71
CA GLN A 206 4.13 1.69 -12.73
C GLN A 206 2.67 2.10 -12.52
N TRP A 207 1.81 1.84 -13.51
CA TRP A 207 0.43 2.28 -13.51
C TRP A 207 -0.47 1.14 -13.99
N ALA A 208 -0.63 0.12 -13.12
CA ALA A 208 -1.58 -0.95 -13.31
C ALA A 208 -3.00 -0.40 -13.12
N VAL A 209 -3.76 -0.31 -14.20
CA VAL A 209 -5.12 0.22 -14.23
C VAL A 209 -6.09 -0.91 -14.52
N TYR A 210 -7.15 -0.99 -13.75
CA TYR A 210 -8.17 -2.04 -13.83
C TYR A 210 -9.54 -1.45 -14.12
N SER A 211 -10.38 -2.15 -14.88
CA SER A 211 -11.80 -1.88 -14.81
C SER A 211 -12.34 -2.27 -13.43
N ARG A 212 -13.42 -1.61 -12.98
CA ARG A 212 -14.04 -1.95 -11.69
C ARG A 212 -14.49 -3.41 -11.66
N GLU A 213 -15.13 -3.86 -12.73
CA GLU A 213 -15.65 -5.22 -12.84
C GLU A 213 -14.53 -6.25 -12.71
N TYR A 214 -13.44 -6.07 -13.43
CA TYR A 214 -12.32 -7.00 -13.40
C TYR A 214 -11.57 -6.99 -12.06
N ALA A 215 -11.39 -5.83 -11.44
CA ALA A 215 -10.82 -5.75 -10.10
C ALA A 215 -11.67 -6.53 -9.08
N LEU A 216 -13.01 -6.43 -9.17
CA LEU A 216 -13.92 -7.19 -8.31
C LEU A 216 -13.89 -8.70 -8.60
N GLU A 217 -13.75 -9.11 -9.87
CA GLU A 217 -13.56 -10.53 -10.24
C GLU A 217 -12.29 -11.11 -9.61
N LEU A 218 -11.18 -10.37 -9.62
CA LEU A 218 -9.90 -10.81 -9.03
C LEU A 218 -9.96 -10.94 -7.51
N ILE A 219 -10.88 -10.24 -6.84
CA ILE A 219 -11.09 -10.38 -5.39
C ILE A 219 -11.88 -11.66 -5.06
N GLN A 220 -12.75 -12.10 -5.97
CA GLN A 220 -13.57 -13.30 -5.73
C GLN A 220 -12.70 -14.54 -5.50
N GLY A 221 -12.99 -15.29 -4.44
CA GLY A 221 -12.23 -16.48 -4.07
C GLY A 221 -10.84 -16.23 -3.47
N SER A 222 -10.48 -14.97 -3.22
CA SER A 222 -9.24 -14.61 -2.54
C SER A 222 -9.34 -14.69 -1.01
N GLY A 223 -10.55 -14.96 -0.47
CA GLY A 223 -10.86 -14.94 0.96
C GLY A 223 -11.21 -13.56 1.50
N TRP A 224 -11.51 -12.61 0.60
CA TRP A 224 -11.90 -11.25 0.96
C TRP A 224 -13.25 -10.87 0.35
N GLN A 225 -14.05 -10.14 1.12
CA GLN A 225 -15.28 -9.51 0.69
C GLN A 225 -15.11 -7.98 0.71
N VAL A 226 -15.45 -7.32 -0.39
CA VAL A 226 -15.42 -5.86 -0.48
C VAL A 226 -16.55 -5.27 0.37
N GLU A 227 -16.22 -4.35 1.27
CA GLU A 227 -17.17 -3.55 2.03
C GLU A 227 -17.43 -2.21 1.36
N GLU A 228 -16.38 -1.53 0.88
CA GLU A 228 -16.49 -0.21 0.30
C GLU A 228 -15.40 0.03 -0.77
N ILE A 229 -15.75 0.80 -1.78
CA ILE A 229 -14.82 1.38 -2.74
C ILE A 229 -14.94 2.89 -2.66
N CYS A 230 -13.97 3.53 -2.02
CA CYS A 230 -13.94 4.97 -1.88
C CYS A 230 -13.39 5.64 -3.14
N LEU A 231 -14.01 6.74 -3.54
CA LEU A 231 -13.54 7.55 -4.66
C LEU A 231 -12.15 8.13 -4.39
N PRO A 232 -11.35 8.35 -5.42
CA PRO A 232 -10.03 8.96 -5.27
C PRO A 232 -10.17 10.43 -4.83
N ASN A 233 -9.30 10.86 -3.92
CA ASN A 233 -9.23 12.28 -3.51
C ASN A 233 -8.31 13.05 -4.49
N GLU A 234 -7.02 13.15 -4.13
CA GLU A 234 -6.06 13.98 -4.89
C GLU A 234 -5.20 13.19 -5.89
N TRP A 235 -5.19 11.84 -5.83
CA TRP A 235 -4.18 11.00 -6.48
C TRP A 235 -4.70 9.97 -7.48
N ALA A 236 -5.91 10.09 -7.94
CA ALA A 236 -6.55 9.13 -8.86
C ALA A 236 -6.63 7.67 -8.36
N GLN A 237 -6.10 7.35 -7.18
CA GLN A 237 -6.17 6.01 -6.60
C GLN A 237 -7.45 5.85 -5.78
N HIS A 238 -8.26 4.86 -6.14
CA HIS A 238 -9.38 4.41 -5.33
C HIS A 238 -8.87 3.67 -4.10
N HIS A 239 -9.61 3.72 -3.01
CA HIS A 239 -9.32 2.93 -1.82
C HIS A 239 -10.35 1.81 -1.72
N ILE A 240 -9.86 0.59 -1.66
CA ILE A 240 -10.70 -0.60 -1.55
C ILE A 240 -10.62 -1.08 -0.10
N ILE A 241 -11.78 -1.21 0.55
CA ILE A 241 -11.90 -1.72 1.90
C ILE A 241 -12.52 -3.10 1.84
N CYS A 242 -11.86 -4.08 2.46
CA CYS A 242 -12.34 -5.46 2.51
C CYS A 242 -12.32 -5.98 3.94
N ARG A 243 -13.14 -7.00 4.18
CA ARG A 243 -13.11 -7.86 5.36
C ARG A 243 -12.88 -9.31 4.93
N PRO A 244 -12.43 -10.21 5.82
CA PRO A 244 -12.46 -11.65 5.58
C PRO A 244 -13.84 -12.15 5.17
N ASP A 245 -13.89 -13.16 4.26
CA ASP A 245 -15.12 -13.85 3.87
C ASP A 245 -15.70 -14.65 5.05
#